data_ad0dde11a348c2def9f3cbe2ba6bc52e
#
_entry.id   ad0dde11a348c2def9f3cbe2ba6bc52e
#
_cell.length_a   1.000
_cell.length_b   1.000
_cell.length_c   1.000
_cell.angle_alpha   90.00
_cell.angle_beta   90.00
_cell.angle_gamma   90.00
#
_symmetry.space_group_name_H-M   'P 1'
#
loop_
_entity.id
_entity.type
_entity.pdbx_description
1 polymer ?
#
loop_
_entity_poly.entity_id
_entity_poly.type
_entity_poly.pdbx_seq_one_letter_code
_entity_poly.pdbx_strand_id
1 'polypeptide(L)'
;MISVMMAKPKFTDQQIAAMTPQYFKRNHSAPKLTGLKIYTENGDRIYYIEISADRNRSSEDLSFAVSALANMGQYAKKPFKKYVVVLNYNLRGQGADICEANARCTADYMLRKQITYDHWYKKCITFTST
;
A
#
# COMPACT_ATOMS: atom_id res chain seq x y z
N MET A 1 -18.96 16.32 -18.90
CA MET A 1 -18.41 15.75 -18.64
C MET A 1 -17.73 15.38 -17.81
N ILE A 2 -17.60 15.33 -17.47
CA ILE A 2 -17.03 15.06 -16.78
C ILE A 2 -16.46 14.20 -16.12
N SER A 3 -16.70 13.32 -15.93
CA SER A 3 -16.10 12.23 -15.41
C SER A 3 -14.67 12.16 -15.48
N VAL A 4 -14.11 12.98 -16.04
CA VAL A 4 -12.69 13.07 -16.12
C VAL A 4 -12.02 13.18 -14.78
N MET A 5 -12.76 13.44 -13.76
CA MET A 5 -12.21 13.56 -12.42
C MET A 5 -11.80 12.23 -11.85
N MET A 6 -12.26 11.14 -12.43
CA MET A 6 -11.97 9.81 -11.90
C MET A 6 -10.79 9.18 -12.63
N ALA A 7 -9.90 8.53 -11.88
CA ALA A 7 -8.85 7.74 -12.51
C ALA A 7 -9.50 6.59 -13.27
N LYS A 8 -9.10 6.39 -14.49
CA LYS A 8 -9.62 5.30 -15.32
C LYS A 8 -8.79 4.05 -15.09
N PRO A 9 -9.41 2.92 -14.71
CA PRO A 9 -8.67 1.66 -14.56
C PRO A 9 -8.05 1.29 -15.89
N LYS A 10 -6.75 1.14 -15.92
CA LYS A 10 -6.06 0.87 -17.18
C LYS A 10 -4.84 -0.04 -17.08
N PHE A 11 -4.41 -0.39 -15.88
CA PHE A 11 -3.22 -1.21 -15.74
C PHE A 11 -3.58 -2.62 -15.31
N THR A 12 -2.93 -3.60 -15.97
CA THR A 12 -3.01 -5.00 -15.57
C THR A 12 -2.16 -5.22 -14.31
N ASP A 13 -2.35 -6.38 -13.68
CA ASP A 13 -1.56 -6.75 -12.52
C ASP A 13 -0.07 -6.77 -12.86
N GLN A 14 0.29 -7.26 -14.04
CA GLN A 14 1.68 -7.30 -14.47
C GLN A 14 2.27 -5.90 -14.60
N GLN A 15 1.49 -4.96 -15.12
CA GLN A 15 1.95 -3.59 -15.26
C GLN A 15 2.14 -2.93 -13.89
N ILE A 16 1.21 -3.15 -12.98
CA ILE A 16 1.32 -2.60 -11.62
C ILE A 16 2.53 -3.20 -10.92
N ALA A 17 2.73 -4.50 -11.06
CA ALA A 17 3.88 -5.16 -10.45
C ALA A 17 5.19 -4.61 -11.01
N ALA A 18 5.24 -4.30 -12.29
CA ALA A 18 6.44 -3.73 -12.90
C ALA A 18 6.70 -2.29 -12.46
N MET A 19 5.63 -1.52 -12.24
CA MET A 19 5.74 -0.12 -11.84
C MET A 19 6.16 0.06 -10.38
N THR A 20 5.84 -0.91 -9.54
CA THR A 20 6.05 -0.79 -8.10
C THR A 20 7.52 -0.59 -7.72
N PRO A 21 8.47 -1.41 -8.20
CA PRO A 21 9.88 -1.17 -7.86
C PRO A 21 10.38 0.18 -8.35
N GLN A 22 9.88 0.63 -9.49
CA GLN A 22 10.30 1.92 -10.05
C GLN A 22 9.82 3.08 -9.18
N TYR A 23 8.61 2.99 -8.67
CA TYR A 23 8.08 4.00 -7.77
C TYR A 23 8.96 4.15 -6.54
N PHE A 24 9.37 3.02 -5.95
CA PHE A 24 10.22 3.05 -4.77
C PHE A 24 11.62 3.59 -5.09
N LYS A 25 12.17 3.27 -6.26
CA LYS A 25 13.50 3.74 -6.63
C LYS A 25 13.59 5.23 -6.87
N ARG A 26 12.48 5.85 -7.29
CA ARG A 26 12.48 7.29 -7.62
C ARG A 26 12.52 8.18 -6.40
N ASN A 27 12.26 7.65 -5.23
CA ASN A 27 12.16 8.46 -4.03
C ASN A 27 13.29 8.13 -3.08
N HIS A 28 14.10 9.14 -2.74
CA HIS A 28 15.25 8.95 -1.86
C HIS A 28 14.86 8.53 -0.45
N SER A 29 13.66 8.91 -0.02
CA SER A 29 13.20 8.59 1.33
C SER A 29 12.48 7.27 1.41
N ALA A 30 12.32 6.58 0.29
CA ALA A 30 11.58 5.32 0.27
C ALA A 30 12.33 4.23 1.00
N PRO A 31 11.62 3.38 1.75
CA PRO A 31 12.24 2.17 2.29
C PRO A 31 12.57 1.23 1.15
N LYS A 32 13.43 0.26 1.43
CA LYS A 32 13.80 -0.73 0.43
C LYS A 32 12.66 -1.72 0.23
N LEU A 33 12.24 -1.90 -1.01
CA LEU A 33 11.24 -2.88 -1.37
C LEU A 33 11.90 -4.25 -1.45
N THR A 34 11.39 -5.23 -0.70
CA THR A 34 12.00 -6.56 -0.61
C THR A 34 11.08 -7.67 -1.10
N GLY A 35 9.81 -7.39 -1.32
CA GLY A 35 8.89 -8.38 -1.83
C GLY A 35 7.65 -7.73 -2.41
N LEU A 36 7.00 -8.44 -3.32
CA LEU A 36 5.84 -7.92 -4.02
C LEU A 36 5.03 -9.08 -4.57
N LYS A 37 3.72 -9.05 -4.37
CA LYS A 37 2.83 -9.96 -5.07
C LYS A 37 1.43 -9.36 -5.15
N ILE A 38 0.72 -9.76 -6.19
CA ILE A 38 -0.67 -9.39 -6.42
C ILE A 38 -1.42 -10.70 -6.58
N TYR A 39 -2.47 -10.90 -5.80
CA TYR A 39 -3.19 -12.17 -5.82
C TYR A 39 -4.63 -11.99 -5.38
N THR A 40 -5.40 -13.06 -5.53
CA THR A 40 -6.80 -13.10 -5.10
C THR A 40 -6.93 -14.16 -4.02
N GLU A 41 -7.58 -13.81 -2.92
CA GLU A 41 -7.82 -14.71 -1.81
C GLU A 41 -9.28 -14.60 -1.40
N ASN A 42 -10.01 -15.71 -1.47
CA ASN A 42 -11.44 -15.75 -1.13
C ASN A 42 -12.25 -14.69 -1.90
N GLY A 43 -11.87 -14.47 -3.16
CA GLY A 43 -12.55 -13.48 -3.99
C GLY A 43 -12.05 -12.06 -3.85
N ASP A 44 -11.23 -11.78 -2.86
CA ASP A 44 -10.69 -10.45 -2.62
C ASP A 44 -9.35 -10.28 -3.32
N ARG A 45 -9.20 -9.16 -4.04
CA ARG A 45 -7.98 -8.82 -4.72
C ARG A 45 -7.03 -8.14 -3.76
N ILE A 46 -5.80 -8.62 -3.67
CA ILE A 46 -4.83 -8.14 -2.69
C ILE A 46 -3.55 -7.67 -3.37
N TYR A 47 -3.10 -6.49 -2.98
CA TYR A 47 -1.84 -5.90 -3.43
C TYR A 47 -0.90 -5.88 -2.22
N TYR A 48 0.14 -6.68 -2.27
CA TYR A 48 1.00 -7.02 -1.12
C TYR A 48 2.43 -6.63 -1.42
N ILE A 49 3.07 -5.94 -0.48
CA ILE A 49 4.51 -5.67 -0.56
C ILE A 49 5.18 -5.95 0.79
N GLU A 50 6.47 -6.19 0.72
CA GLU A 50 7.33 -6.26 1.89
C GLU A 50 8.41 -5.19 1.75
N ILE A 51 8.70 -4.52 2.86
CA ILE A 51 9.73 -3.49 2.89
C ILE A 51 10.67 -3.76 4.04
N SER A 52 11.91 -3.28 3.87
CA SER A 52 12.88 -3.26 4.95
C SER A 52 12.67 -1.95 5.68
N ALA A 53 12.28 -2.02 6.95
CA ALA A 53 11.90 -0.85 7.72
C ALA A 53 12.84 -0.63 8.88
N ASP A 54 12.94 0.62 9.32
CA ASP A 54 13.66 1.00 10.51
C ASP A 54 12.63 1.24 11.61
N ARG A 55 12.81 0.62 12.76
CA ARG A 55 11.88 0.76 13.88
C ARG A 55 11.67 2.23 14.26
N ASN A 56 12.72 3.04 14.16
CA ASN A 56 12.66 4.46 14.50
C ASN A 56 11.90 5.29 13.45
N ARG A 57 11.68 4.73 12.26
CA ARG A 57 10.99 5.40 11.16
C ARG A 57 9.80 4.60 10.65
N SER A 58 9.32 3.65 11.44
CA SER A 58 8.28 2.73 10.96
C SER A 58 7.01 3.45 10.50
N SER A 59 6.65 4.51 11.18
CA SER A 59 5.47 5.30 10.84
C SER A 59 5.62 5.95 9.46
N GLU A 60 6.80 6.52 9.19
CA GLU A 60 7.09 7.15 7.91
C GLU A 60 7.19 6.13 6.79
N ASP A 61 7.86 5.00 7.07
CA ASP A 61 8.02 3.93 6.10
C ASP A 61 6.66 3.33 5.73
N LEU A 62 5.81 3.11 6.72
CA LEU A 62 4.47 2.60 6.47
C LEU A 62 3.65 3.59 5.65
N SER A 63 3.68 4.87 6.03
CA SER A 63 2.93 5.89 5.33
C SER A 63 3.34 5.98 3.86
N PHE A 64 4.65 5.94 3.60
CA PHE A 64 5.14 5.93 2.22
C PHE A 64 4.63 4.70 1.46
N ALA A 65 4.76 3.51 2.08
CA ALA A 65 4.40 2.27 1.42
C ALA A 65 2.91 2.21 1.09
N VAL A 66 2.04 2.55 2.04
CA VAL A 66 0.60 2.52 1.81
C VAL A 66 0.21 3.56 0.76
N SER A 67 0.82 4.74 0.81
CA SER A 67 0.58 5.77 -0.18
C SER A 67 0.97 5.31 -1.58
N ALA A 68 2.10 4.62 -1.71
CA ALA A 68 2.54 4.06 -2.99
C ALA A 68 1.52 3.07 -3.55
N LEU A 69 1.04 2.16 -2.69
CA LEU A 69 0.04 1.18 -3.12
C LEU A 69 -1.27 1.85 -3.55
N ALA A 70 -1.71 2.86 -2.82
CA ALA A 70 -2.93 3.57 -3.17
C ALA A 70 -2.76 4.33 -4.49
N ASN A 71 -1.62 4.99 -4.68
CA ASN A 71 -1.37 5.76 -5.90
C ASN A 71 -1.34 4.87 -7.15
N MET A 72 -0.70 3.71 -7.06
CA MET A 72 -0.65 2.80 -8.19
C MET A 72 -1.91 1.96 -8.31
N GLY A 73 -2.44 1.51 -7.18
CA GLY A 73 -3.59 0.61 -7.16
C GLY A 73 -4.88 1.25 -7.68
N GLN A 74 -4.98 2.57 -7.63
CA GLN A 74 -6.18 3.25 -8.14
C GLN A 74 -6.37 3.05 -9.64
N TYR A 75 -5.30 2.70 -10.35
CA TYR A 75 -5.36 2.49 -11.80
C TYR A 75 -5.51 1.03 -12.20
N ALA A 76 -5.68 0.12 -11.25
CA ALA A 76 -5.81 -1.30 -11.57
C ALA A 76 -7.08 -1.56 -12.36
N LYS A 77 -6.99 -2.36 -13.41
CA LYS A 77 -8.17 -2.77 -14.17
C LYS A 77 -9.16 -3.52 -13.30
N LYS A 78 -8.66 -4.35 -12.39
CA LYS A 78 -9.47 -5.05 -11.41
C LYS A 78 -9.18 -4.44 -10.05
N PRO A 79 -10.15 -3.76 -9.43
CA PRO A 79 -9.90 -3.05 -8.18
C PRO A 79 -9.43 -3.96 -7.06
N PHE A 80 -8.55 -3.43 -6.23
CA PHE A 80 -8.08 -4.14 -5.04
C PHE A 80 -9.05 -3.94 -3.89
N LYS A 81 -9.21 -4.98 -3.11
CA LYS A 81 -9.96 -4.92 -1.85
C LYS A 81 -9.06 -4.44 -0.72
N LYS A 82 -7.82 -4.86 -0.74
CA LYS A 82 -6.92 -4.70 0.40
C LYS A 82 -5.49 -4.45 -0.07
N TYR A 83 -4.80 -3.58 0.65
CA TYR A 83 -3.36 -3.39 0.53
C TYR A 83 -2.71 -4.00 1.76
N VAL A 84 -1.62 -4.76 1.57
CA VAL A 84 -0.89 -5.36 2.67
C VAL A 84 0.56 -4.90 2.61
N VAL A 85 1.06 -4.39 3.72
CA VAL A 85 2.46 -3.99 3.85
C VAL A 85 3.08 -4.75 5.01
N VAL A 86 4.14 -5.50 4.72
CA VAL A 86 4.92 -6.18 5.74
C VAL A 86 6.17 -5.34 6.00
N LEU A 87 6.33 -4.90 7.24
CA LEU A 87 7.50 -4.13 7.66
C LEU A 87 8.46 -5.09 8.33
N ASN A 88 9.51 -5.46 7.60
CA ASN A 88 10.57 -6.30 8.14
C ASN A 88 11.64 -5.38 8.75
N TYR A 89 11.89 -5.52 10.04
CA TYR A 89 12.81 -4.61 10.71
C TYR A 89 14.24 -5.05 10.50
N ASN A 90 15.13 -4.05 10.36
CA ASN A 90 16.52 -4.29 10.00
C ASN A 90 17.31 -4.98 11.09
N LEU A 91 16.95 -4.79 12.35
CA LEU A 91 17.72 -5.34 13.46
C LEU A 91 17.29 -6.78 13.73
N ARG A 92 18.30 -7.62 13.98
CA ARG A 92 18.07 -9.02 14.28
C ARG A 92 17.13 -9.18 15.47
N GLY A 93 16.17 -10.10 15.36
CA GLY A 93 15.29 -10.43 16.46
C GLY A 93 14.09 -9.52 16.63
N GLN A 94 13.94 -8.50 15.79
CA GLN A 94 12.79 -7.60 15.92
C GLN A 94 11.53 -8.08 15.22
N GLY A 95 11.63 -9.10 14.37
CA GLY A 95 10.46 -9.65 13.69
C GLY A 95 9.89 -8.71 12.63
N ALA A 96 8.59 -8.76 12.44
CA ALA A 96 7.91 -7.96 11.43
C ALA A 96 6.54 -7.51 11.94
N ASP A 97 6.08 -6.39 11.41
CA ASP A 97 4.70 -5.95 11.59
C ASP A 97 4.01 -6.05 10.24
N ILE A 98 2.75 -6.46 10.28
CA ILE A 98 1.93 -6.58 9.08
C ILE A 98 0.78 -5.59 9.19
N CYS A 99 0.67 -4.71 8.22
CA CYS A 99 -0.43 -3.76 8.14
C CYS A 99 -1.35 -4.15 6.99
N GLU A 100 -2.63 -4.34 7.28
CA GLU A 100 -3.64 -4.57 6.26
C GLU A 100 -4.53 -3.36 6.19
N ALA A 101 -4.65 -2.77 5.02
CA ALA A 101 -5.44 -1.57 4.82
C ALA A 101 -6.55 -1.82 3.80
N ASN A 102 -7.77 -1.42 4.14
CA ASN A 102 -8.87 -1.47 3.20
C ASN A 102 -8.56 -0.51 2.06
N ALA A 103 -8.61 -0.99 0.82
CA ALA A 103 -8.16 -0.19 -0.32
C ALA A 103 -9.06 1.03 -0.56
N ARG A 104 -10.37 0.85 -0.50
CA ARG A 104 -11.30 1.96 -0.73
C ARG A 104 -11.18 3.03 0.35
N CYS A 105 -11.12 2.60 1.59
CA CYS A 105 -10.98 3.51 2.72
C CYS A 105 -9.66 4.28 2.65
N THR A 106 -8.60 3.59 2.25
CA THR A 106 -7.28 4.23 2.09
C THR A 106 -7.31 5.27 0.98
N ALA A 107 -7.99 4.98 -0.12
CA ALA A 107 -8.15 5.96 -1.19
C ALA A 107 -8.94 7.18 -0.71
N ASP A 108 -9.98 6.97 0.11
CA ASP A 108 -10.76 8.08 0.65
C ASP A 108 -9.91 8.99 1.51
N TYR A 109 -8.93 8.44 2.24
CA TYR A 109 -8.03 9.23 3.06
C TYR A 109 -6.93 9.88 2.21
N MET A 110 -6.20 9.09 1.45
CA MET A 110 -4.96 9.55 0.81
C MET A 110 -5.18 10.26 -0.53
N LEU A 111 -6.18 9.82 -1.30
CA LEU A 111 -6.39 10.34 -2.64
C LEU A 111 -7.53 11.34 -2.69
N ARG A 112 -8.65 11.03 -2.04
CA ARG A 112 -9.84 11.89 -2.08
C ARG A 112 -9.90 12.87 -0.91
N LYS A 113 -9.16 12.60 0.15
CA LYS A 113 -9.09 13.44 1.35
C LYS A 113 -10.46 13.69 1.97
N GLN A 114 -11.30 12.65 1.96
CA GLN A 114 -12.67 12.72 2.49
C GLN A 114 -12.77 12.28 3.94
N ILE A 115 -11.75 11.61 4.47
CA ILE A 115 -11.74 11.19 5.88
C ILE A 115 -10.43 11.63 6.51
N THR A 116 -10.42 11.68 7.84
CA THR A 116 -9.24 12.10 8.58
C THR A 116 -8.25 10.95 8.75
N TYR A 117 -7.01 11.30 9.07
CA TYR A 117 -6.00 10.30 9.42
C TYR A 117 -6.46 9.44 10.59
N ASP A 118 -7.05 10.05 11.62
CA ASP A 118 -7.52 9.34 12.80
C ASP A 118 -8.58 8.31 12.44
N HIS A 119 -9.53 8.67 11.60
CA HIS A 119 -10.56 7.74 11.14
C HIS A 119 -9.94 6.58 10.37
N TRP A 120 -9.03 6.90 9.44
CA TRP A 120 -8.35 5.88 8.64
C TRP A 120 -7.57 4.91 9.52
N TYR A 121 -6.79 5.45 10.46
CA TYR A 121 -5.95 4.64 11.33
C TYR A 121 -6.79 3.70 12.22
N LYS A 122 -7.90 4.19 12.74
CA LYS A 122 -8.75 3.41 13.65
C LYS A 122 -9.70 2.46 12.95
N LYS A 123 -10.18 2.82 11.76
CA LYS A 123 -11.28 2.09 11.11
C LYS A 123 -10.88 1.31 9.88
N CYS A 124 -9.79 1.69 9.22
CA CYS A 124 -9.48 1.17 7.91
C CYS A 124 -8.28 0.26 7.85
N ILE A 125 -7.48 0.20 8.90
CA ILE A 125 -6.28 -0.64 8.92
C ILE A 125 -6.24 -1.50 10.17
N THR A 126 -5.52 -2.61 10.06
CA THR A 126 -5.25 -3.48 11.20
C THR A 126 -3.77 -3.83 11.19
N PHE A 127 -3.22 -4.02 12.38
CA PHE A 127 -1.82 -4.42 12.56
C PHE A 127 -1.73 -5.78 13.21
N THR A 128 -0.78 -6.58 12.75
CA THR A 128 -0.43 -7.85 13.36
C THR A 128 1.08 -7.88 13.51
N SER A 129 1.58 -8.23 14.68
CA SER A 129 3.03 -8.34 14.92
C SER A 129 3.43 -9.80 14.97
N THR A 130 4.62 -10.11 14.45
CA THR A 130 5.15 -11.47 14.50
C THR A 130 6.28 -11.58 15.50
#